data_3ba756ccd45ebd8338464b0de8331022
#
_entry.id   3ba756ccd45ebd8338464b0de8331022
#
_cell.length_a   1.000
_cell.length_b   1.000
_cell.length_c   1.000
_cell.angle_alpha   90.00
_cell.angle_beta   90.00
_cell.angle_gamma   90.00
#
_symmetry.space_group_name_H-M   'P 1'
#
loop_
_entity.id
_entity.type
_entity.pdbx_description
1 polymer ?
#
loop_
_entity_poly.entity_id
_entity_poly.type
_entity_poly.pdbx_seq_one_letter_code
_entity_poly.pdbx_strand_id
1 'polypeptide(L)'
;MKLKKPNIYLFLELSNNFWWCLFGIIFYSSRIVAQDPVYSQFYNAHLQLNAALAGNTISPLIQLNYRNQWPALGNIYSTYSISYDQYISKLKSGIGIVLLTDNAGDGTLRTTGLTGFYSYRLKMKNDTYIKGGIEAGFVNLGLDLTKLQFGDAIDPAFGPISPGGTPFPSQETFQGATSKNYLNVGAGIVLYNPRYYIGLGLKNLNTPDISFLGNRNSGDNSSLSLPIRISLHGGTQILIRKGNKNTDPTFLSPNVMFLRQSGYNQLNVGAYLSVDKIQGGLWYRHSLFNGDAIITSFGVKKDFFKITYSFDLTMSQLSIRQGGSHEIGIVINFDHLYPKKQDYNDCFAIFR
;
A
#
# COMPACT_ATOMS: atom_id res chain seq x y z
N MET A 1 -19.71 -59.26 36.77
CA MET A 1 -19.53 -58.28 35.70
C MET A 1 -19.53 -56.89 36.34
N LYS A 2 -18.38 -56.28 36.63
CA LYS A 2 -18.29 -54.97 37.32
C LYS A 2 -18.26 -53.86 36.25
N LEU A 3 -19.30 -53.07 36.19
CA LEU A 3 -19.36 -51.89 35.34
C LEU A 3 -18.41 -50.81 35.90
N LYS A 4 -17.43 -50.40 35.07
CA LYS A 4 -16.51 -49.30 35.33
C LYS A 4 -17.29 -47.98 35.27
N LYS A 5 -17.32 -47.20 36.35
CA LYS A 5 -17.90 -45.85 36.36
C LYS A 5 -17.09 -44.92 35.44
N PRO A 6 -17.72 -44.07 34.61
CA PRO A 6 -16.96 -43.12 33.77
C PRO A 6 -16.32 -42.03 34.65
N ASN A 7 -15.09 -41.66 34.32
CA ASN A 7 -14.29 -40.67 35.02
C ASN A 7 -14.82 -39.24 34.73
N ILE A 8 -15.71 -38.75 35.57
CA ILE A 8 -16.32 -37.41 35.48
C ILE A 8 -15.30 -36.27 35.61
N TYR A 9 -14.16 -36.54 36.26
CA TYR A 9 -13.09 -35.55 36.45
C TYR A 9 -12.40 -35.13 35.12
N LEU A 10 -12.32 -36.01 34.14
CA LEU A 10 -11.70 -35.68 32.82
C LEU A 10 -12.56 -34.70 32.01
N PHE A 11 -13.87 -34.74 32.19
CA PHE A 11 -14.79 -33.80 31.51
C PHE A 11 -14.78 -32.38 32.11
N LEU A 12 -14.51 -32.25 33.41
CA LEU A 12 -14.42 -30.97 34.10
C LEU A 12 -13.12 -30.22 33.80
N GLU A 13 -11.98 -30.94 33.60
CA GLU A 13 -10.70 -30.31 33.19
C GLU A 13 -10.75 -29.81 31.74
N LEU A 14 -11.34 -30.56 30.82
CA LEU A 14 -11.50 -30.13 29.43
C LEU A 14 -12.41 -28.90 29.29
N SER A 15 -13.42 -28.80 30.12
CA SER A 15 -14.32 -27.64 30.14
C SER A 15 -13.63 -26.39 30.68
N ASN A 16 -12.79 -26.50 31.71
CA ASN A 16 -12.05 -25.36 32.26
C ASN A 16 -11.04 -24.77 31.29
N ASN A 17 -10.27 -25.62 30.60
CA ASN A 17 -9.28 -25.19 29.61
C ASN A 17 -9.96 -24.55 28.36
N PHE A 18 -11.15 -25.03 27.98
CA PHE A 18 -11.93 -24.45 26.90
C PHE A 18 -12.38 -23.02 27.23
N TRP A 19 -12.83 -22.75 28.47
CA TRP A 19 -13.21 -21.42 28.92
C TRP A 19 -12.02 -20.45 29.02
N TRP A 20 -10.83 -20.92 29.41
CA TRP A 20 -9.61 -20.10 29.40
C TRP A 20 -9.14 -19.77 27.98
N CYS A 21 -9.27 -20.68 27.03
CA CYS A 21 -9.01 -20.41 25.62
C CYS A 21 -10.03 -19.40 25.04
N LEU A 22 -11.31 -19.57 25.35
CA LEU A 22 -12.38 -18.64 24.94
C LEU A 22 -12.17 -17.24 25.54
N PHE A 23 -11.76 -17.17 26.81
CA PHE A 23 -11.45 -15.92 27.51
C PHE A 23 -10.22 -15.23 26.90
N GLY A 24 -9.19 -16.00 26.53
CA GLY A 24 -8.02 -15.50 25.83
C GLY A 24 -8.32 -14.93 24.45
N ILE A 25 -9.27 -15.51 23.73
CA ILE A 25 -9.72 -15.04 22.41
C ILE A 25 -10.52 -13.73 22.53
N ILE A 26 -11.36 -13.57 23.57
CA ILE A 26 -12.16 -12.36 23.80
C ILE A 26 -11.29 -11.16 24.20
N PHE A 27 -10.16 -11.38 24.86
CA PHE A 27 -9.22 -10.32 25.25
C PHE A 27 -8.15 -10.01 24.21
N TYR A 28 -8.14 -10.69 23.05
CA TYR A 28 -7.33 -10.28 21.95
C TYR A 28 -7.98 -9.05 21.29
N SER A 29 -7.94 -7.92 22.01
CA SER A 29 -8.35 -6.63 21.45
C SER A 29 -7.43 -6.35 20.26
N SER A 30 -7.96 -6.51 19.06
CA SER A 30 -7.32 -6.06 17.84
C SER A 30 -7.13 -4.55 17.99
N ARG A 31 -5.89 -4.12 18.25
CA ARG A 31 -5.54 -2.70 18.23
C ARG A 31 -5.78 -2.22 16.81
N ILE A 32 -6.77 -1.35 16.63
CA ILE A 32 -6.97 -0.64 15.36
C ILE A 32 -5.78 0.30 15.27
N VAL A 33 -4.86 0.02 14.35
CA VAL A 33 -3.66 0.82 14.12
C VAL A 33 -3.78 1.43 12.73
N ALA A 34 -3.46 2.72 12.61
CA ALA A 34 -3.40 3.41 11.34
C ALA A 34 -2.44 2.70 10.37
N GLN A 35 -2.81 2.62 9.11
CA GLN A 35 -2.07 1.97 8.04
C GLN A 35 -1.85 2.94 6.89
N ASP A 36 -0.69 2.86 6.26
CA ASP A 36 -0.42 3.60 5.03
C ASP A 36 -1.23 3.02 3.86
N PRO A 37 -1.71 3.85 2.92
CA PRO A 37 -2.36 3.36 1.72
C PRO A 37 -1.41 2.51 0.86
N VAL A 38 -1.94 1.45 0.27
CA VAL A 38 -1.19 0.52 -0.59
C VAL A 38 -1.87 0.40 -1.95
N TYR A 39 -1.11 0.60 -3.02
CA TYR A 39 -1.57 0.39 -4.38
C TYR A 39 -1.48 -1.09 -4.77
N SER A 40 -2.48 -1.57 -5.49
CA SER A 40 -2.45 -2.90 -6.12
C SER A 40 -1.44 -2.93 -7.28
N GLN A 41 -1.34 -1.81 -8.01
CA GLN A 41 -0.31 -1.58 -9.03
C GLN A 41 1.01 -1.08 -8.39
N PHE A 42 1.58 -1.83 -7.44
CA PHE A 42 2.81 -1.43 -6.75
C PHE A 42 3.97 -1.13 -7.71
N TYR A 43 3.96 -1.70 -8.90
CA TYR A 43 4.94 -1.44 -9.94
C TYR A 43 4.80 -0.05 -10.58
N ASN A 44 3.60 0.54 -10.58
CA ASN A 44 3.37 1.93 -10.99
C ASN A 44 3.51 2.93 -9.83
N ALA A 45 3.73 2.46 -8.60
CA ALA A 45 3.95 3.27 -7.40
C ALA A 45 5.23 2.85 -6.66
N HIS A 46 6.29 2.53 -7.40
CA HIS A 46 7.49 1.88 -6.89
C HIS A 46 8.23 2.69 -5.81
N LEU A 47 8.20 4.03 -5.85
CA LEU A 47 8.79 4.87 -4.79
C LEU A 47 8.07 4.67 -3.46
N GLN A 48 6.78 4.36 -3.48
CA GLN A 48 6.04 4.06 -2.25
C GLN A 48 6.32 2.66 -1.72
N LEU A 49 6.84 1.77 -2.55
CA LEU A 49 7.22 0.42 -2.16
C LEU A 49 8.59 0.40 -1.47
N ASN A 50 9.59 1.08 -2.06
CA ASN A 50 10.97 1.05 -1.58
C ASN A 50 11.75 2.27 -2.09
N ALA A 51 12.36 3.02 -1.18
CA ALA A 51 13.17 4.21 -1.51
C ALA A 51 14.35 3.90 -2.44
N ALA A 52 14.92 2.68 -2.36
CA ALA A 52 16.01 2.27 -3.24
C ALA A 52 15.58 2.11 -4.71
N LEU A 53 14.28 2.10 -5.03
CA LEU A 53 13.80 2.06 -6.41
C LEU A 53 13.84 3.43 -7.10
N ALA A 54 14.14 4.54 -6.41
CA ALA A 54 14.28 5.85 -7.03
C ALA A 54 15.33 5.84 -8.15
N GLY A 55 15.01 6.40 -9.32
CA GLY A 55 15.88 6.39 -10.49
C GLY A 55 16.12 5.00 -11.06
N ASN A 56 15.09 4.21 -11.22
CA ASN A 56 15.16 2.92 -11.93
C ASN A 56 15.29 3.09 -13.44
N THR A 57 14.97 4.27 -13.95
CA THR A 57 15.12 4.65 -15.34
C THR A 57 16.22 5.69 -15.48
N ILE A 58 16.96 5.69 -16.59
CA ILE A 58 17.94 6.74 -16.89
C ILE A 58 17.23 8.05 -17.25
N SER A 59 16.11 7.93 -17.96
CA SER A 59 15.24 9.04 -18.31
C SER A 59 14.34 9.44 -17.15
N PRO A 60 13.86 10.68 -17.16
CA PRO A 60 12.77 11.08 -16.26
C PRO A 60 11.56 10.17 -16.40
N LEU A 61 10.95 9.82 -15.27
CA LEU A 61 9.76 9.03 -15.17
C LEU A 61 8.74 9.80 -14.33
N ILE A 62 7.54 10.02 -14.89
CA ILE A 62 6.41 10.58 -14.15
C ILE A 62 5.35 9.51 -14.04
N GLN A 63 4.80 9.32 -12.83
CA GLN A 63 3.71 8.38 -12.60
C GLN A 63 2.58 9.08 -11.86
N LEU A 64 1.36 8.87 -12.34
CA LEU A 64 0.13 9.30 -11.69
C LEU A 64 -0.66 8.05 -11.36
N ASN A 65 -1.13 7.96 -10.13
CA ASN A 65 -1.94 6.86 -9.68
C ASN A 65 -3.18 7.37 -8.96
N TYR A 66 -4.30 6.74 -9.28
CA TYR A 66 -5.58 6.93 -8.62
C TYR A 66 -6.13 5.58 -8.20
N ARG A 67 -6.53 5.45 -6.95
CA ARG A 67 -7.19 4.27 -6.40
C ARG A 67 -8.49 4.68 -5.73
N ASN A 68 -9.57 3.99 -6.08
CA ASN A 68 -10.84 4.08 -5.39
C ASN A 68 -11.21 2.70 -4.85
N GLN A 69 -11.25 2.58 -3.53
CA GLN A 69 -11.54 1.33 -2.86
C GLN A 69 -12.97 1.34 -2.33
N TRP A 70 -13.73 0.33 -2.72
CA TRP A 70 -15.12 0.08 -2.33
C TRP A 70 -16.11 1.20 -2.72
N PRO A 71 -16.16 1.59 -4.00
CA PRO A 71 -16.96 2.72 -4.45
C PRO A 71 -18.47 2.56 -4.21
N ALA A 72 -18.99 1.33 -4.11
CA ALA A 72 -20.41 1.09 -3.81
C ALA A 72 -20.79 1.47 -2.38
N LEU A 73 -19.83 1.70 -1.48
CA LEU A 73 -20.06 2.21 -0.12
C LEU A 73 -19.99 3.75 -0.05
N GLY A 74 -19.83 4.48 -1.18
CA GLY A 74 -19.85 5.93 -1.23
C GLY A 74 -18.48 6.59 -1.12
N ASN A 75 -17.53 6.27 -2.02
CA ASN A 75 -16.19 6.89 -2.12
C ASN A 75 -15.40 6.98 -0.80
N ILE A 76 -15.61 6.00 0.08
CA ILE A 76 -15.08 6.01 1.44
C ILE A 76 -13.56 6.09 1.47
N TYR A 77 -12.87 5.47 0.48
CA TYR A 77 -11.41 5.48 0.40
C TYR A 77 -10.95 5.85 -1.00
N SER A 78 -10.24 6.96 -1.12
CA SER A 78 -9.65 7.40 -2.38
C SER A 78 -8.22 7.89 -2.19
N THR A 79 -7.29 7.33 -2.97
CA THR A 79 -5.88 7.67 -2.91
C THR A 79 -5.41 8.21 -4.25
N TYR A 80 -4.71 9.32 -4.23
CA TYR A 80 -4.09 9.96 -5.39
C TYR A 80 -2.60 10.10 -5.16
N SER A 81 -1.80 9.85 -6.17
CA SER A 81 -0.39 10.20 -6.10
C SER A 81 0.17 10.63 -7.45
N ILE A 82 1.11 11.55 -7.38
CA ILE A 82 1.99 11.91 -8.49
C ILE A 82 3.42 11.73 -8.04
N SER A 83 4.23 11.09 -8.86
CA SER A 83 5.64 10.93 -8.59
C SER A 83 6.49 11.31 -9.80
N TYR A 84 7.69 11.76 -9.51
CA TYR A 84 8.76 11.99 -10.48
C TYR A 84 10.02 11.30 -9.95
N ASP A 85 10.73 10.58 -10.81
CA ASP A 85 12.06 10.09 -10.48
C ASP A 85 12.97 10.00 -11.70
N GLN A 86 14.28 10.08 -11.44
CA GLN A 86 15.31 10.02 -12.46
C GLN A 86 16.63 9.51 -11.89
N TYR A 87 17.38 8.80 -12.72
CA TYR A 87 18.76 8.42 -12.43
C TYR A 87 19.75 9.44 -12.98
N ILE A 88 20.66 9.93 -12.13
CA ILE A 88 21.74 10.85 -12.48
C ILE A 88 23.04 10.05 -12.65
N SER A 89 23.40 9.75 -13.89
CA SER A 89 24.51 8.85 -14.22
C SER A 89 25.86 9.32 -13.66
N LYS A 90 26.12 10.64 -13.66
CA LYS A 90 27.36 11.22 -13.12
C LYS A 90 27.54 10.97 -11.63
N LEU A 91 26.44 10.97 -10.87
CA LEU A 91 26.45 10.75 -9.43
C LEU A 91 26.19 9.29 -9.04
N LYS A 92 25.89 8.42 -10.00
CA LYS A 92 25.44 7.04 -9.78
C LYS A 92 24.24 6.96 -8.83
N SER A 93 23.41 7.97 -8.81
CA SER A 93 22.34 8.20 -7.84
C SER A 93 21.01 8.37 -8.53
N GLY A 94 19.94 7.89 -7.89
CA GLY A 94 18.56 8.20 -8.24
C GLY A 94 18.00 9.26 -7.30
N ILE A 95 17.22 10.16 -7.83
CA ILE A 95 16.43 11.13 -7.08
C ILE A 95 14.96 10.92 -7.41
N GLY A 96 14.08 11.22 -6.47
CA GLY A 96 12.65 11.14 -6.70
C GLY A 96 11.87 12.02 -5.73
N ILE A 97 10.63 12.30 -6.09
CA ILE A 97 9.67 13.03 -5.28
C ILE A 97 8.29 12.44 -5.47
N VAL A 98 7.51 12.35 -4.41
CA VAL A 98 6.12 11.88 -4.42
C VAL A 98 5.26 12.87 -3.67
N LEU A 99 4.17 13.30 -4.30
CA LEU A 99 3.02 13.93 -3.64
C LEU A 99 1.91 12.89 -3.57
N LEU A 100 1.40 12.63 -2.37
CA LEU A 100 0.33 11.67 -2.11
C LEU A 100 -0.78 12.35 -1.31
N THR A 101 -2.02 12.09 -1.69
CA THR A 101 -3.21 12.44 -0.89
C THR A 101 -4.07 11.20 -0.75
N ASP A 102 -4.42 10.87 0.49
CA ASP A 102 -5.30 9.77 0.85
C ASP A 102 -6.50 10.29 1.65
N ASN A 103 -7.69 9.93 1.23
CA ASN A 103 -8.93 10.28 1.89
C ASN A 103 -9.59 9.00 2.42
N ALA A 104 -9.90 8.99 3.70
CA ALA A 104 -10.64 7.92 4.36
C ALA A 104 -11.94 8.46 4.95
N GLY A 105 -13.00 7.64 4.95
CA GLY A 105 -14.29 8.02 5.50
C GLY A 105 -14.93 9.20 4.75
N ASP A 106 -14.94 9.15 3.40
CA ASP A 106 -15.44 10.25 2.55
C ASP A 106 -14.72 11.59 2.81
N GLY A 107 -13.43 11.53 3.10
CA GLY A 107 -12.59 12.69 3.40
C GLY A 107 -12.72 13.23 4.83
N THR A 108 -13.35 12.48 5.73
CA THR A 108 -13.33 12.75 7.18
C THR A 108 -11.91 12.74 7.72
N LEU A 109 -11.10 11.76 7.29
CA LEU A 109 -9.67 11.72 7.57
C LEU A 109 -8.91 11.89 6.25
N ARG A 110 -8.06 12.91 6.18
CA ARG A 110 -7.26 13.24 4.99
C ARG A 110 -5.79 13.29 5.33
N THR A 111 -5.01 12.46 4.63
CA THR A 111 -3.55 12.48 4.72
C THR A 111 -2.97 13.07 3.44
N THR A 112 -2.13 14.11 3.56
CA THR A 112 -1.41 14.68 2.40
C THR A 112 0.06 14.73 2.74
N GLY A 113 0.90 14.14 1.89
CA GLY A 113 2.34 14.03 2.11
C GLY A 113 3.17 14.39 0.89
N LEU A 114 4.28 15.07 1.11
CA LEU A 114 5.33 15.33 0.14
C LEU A 114 6.60 14.63 0.60
N THR A 115 7.10 13.67 -0.19
CA THR A 115 8.26 12.83 0.17
C THR A 115 9.34 12.92 -0.90
N GLY A 116 10.57 13.22 -0.49
CA GLY A 116 11.76 13.19 -1.30
C GLY A 116 12.51 11.86 -1.15
N PHE A 117 13.14 11.40 -2.22
CA PHE A 117 13.85 10.13 -2.30
C PHE A 117 15.25 10.36 -2.85
N TYR A 118 16.20 9.66 -2.27
CA TYR A 118 17.57 9.57 -2.76
C TYR A 118 18.03 8.12 -2.73
N SER A 119 18.69 7.67 -3.80
CA SER A 119 19.25 6.32 -3.85
C SER A 119 20.65 6.35 -4.46
N TYR A 120 21.51 5.43 -4.03
CA TYR A 120 22.85 5.26 -4.55
C TYR A 120 23.06 3.84 -5.06
N ARG A 121 23.65 3.73 -6.27
CA ARG A 121 23.88 2.45 -6.96
C ARG A 121 25.34 2.05 -6.94
N LEU A 122 25.62 0.86 -6.42
CA LEU A 122 26.92 0.21 -6.45
C LEU A 122 26.92 -0.94 -7.46
N LYS A 123 27.88 -0.96 -8.37
CA LYS A 123 28.09 -2.09 -9.27
C LYS A 123 28.95 -3.14 -8.57
N MET A 124 28.48 -4.38 -8.57
CA MET A 124 29.20 -5.57 -8.12
C MET A 124 29.77 -6.34 -9.33
N LYS A 125 30.24 -7.55 -9.08
CA LYS A 125 30.68 -8.47 -10.14
C LYS A 125 29.47 -9.03 -10.91
N ASN A 126 29.70 -9.50 -12.14
CA ASN A 126 28.69 -10.21 -12.96
C ASN A 126 27.39 -9.43 -13.19
N ASP A 127 27.50 -8.13 -13.53
CA ASP A 127 26.35 -7.25 -13.78
C ASP A 127 25.28 -7.24 -12.68
N THR A 128 25.71 -7.54 -11.46
CA THR A 128 24.89 -7.42 -10.25
C THR A 128 25.11 -6.05 -9.64
N TYR A 129 24.03 -5.46 -9.13
CA TYR A 129 24.02 -4.14 -8.53
C TYR A 129 23.33 -4.19 -7.16
N ILE A 130 23.88 -3.45 -6.21
CA ILE A 130 23.20 -3.11 -4.96
C ILE A 130 22.82 -1.64 -5.04
N LYS A 131 21.61 -1.32 -4.64
CA LYS A 131 21.11 0.04 -4.57
C LYS A 131 20.52 0.27 -3.18
N GLY A 132 21.09 1.21 -2.44
CA GLY A 132 20.55 1.70 -1.17
C GLY A 132 19.77 2.98 -1.39
N GLY A 133 18.70 3.20 -0.64
CA GLY A 133 17.89 4.41 -0.74
C GLY A 133 17.38 4.88 0.61
N ILE A 134 17.13 6.17 0.71
CA ILE A 134 16.50 6.83 1.85
C ILE A 134 15.36 7.70 1.37
N GLU A 135 14.38 7.90 2.22
CA GLU A 135 13.26 8.82 2.00
C GLU A 135 13.04 9.70 3.23
N ALA A 136 12.62 10.93 2.97
CA ALA A 136 12.17 11.86 3.99
C ALA A 136 10.97 12.64 3.46
N GLY A 137 9.91 12.71 4.25
CA GLY A 137 8.66 13.33 3.86
C GLY A 137 8.04 14.16 4.98
N PHE A 138 7.35 15.20 4.58
CA PHE A 138 6.48 16.00 5.44
C PHE A 138 5.04 15.60 5.16
N VAL A 139 4.29 15.25 6.21
CA VAL A 139 2.91 14.76 6.10
C VAL A 139 2.01 15.59 6.99
N ASN A 140 0.88 16.00 6.42
CA ASN A 140 -0.24 16.62 7.11
C ASN A 140 -1.39 15.60 7.19
N LEU A 141 -1.88 15.37 8.39
CA LEU A 141 -3.05 14.56 8.70
C LEU A 141 -4.15 15.50 9.19
N GLY A 142 -5.25 15.58 8.45
CA GLY A 142 -6.40 16.44 8.76
C GLY A 142 -7.63 15.61 9.12
N LEU A 143 -8.40 16.09 10.09
CA LEU A 143 -9.68 15.53 10.53
C LEU A 143 -10.78 16.56 10.32
N ASP A 144 -11.76 16.24 9.48
CA ASP A 144 -12.94 17.07 9.23
C ASP A 144 -14.06 16.68 10.19
N LEU A 145 -14.21 17.45 11.26
CA LEU A 145 -15.22 17.22 12.29
C LEU A 145 -16.66 17.42 11.79
N THR A 146 -16.84 18.20 10.73
CA THR A 146 -18.19 18.49 10.18
C THR A 146 -18.83 17.26 9.55
N LYS A 147 -18.02 16.26 9.21
CA LYS A 147 -18.44 14.98 8.64
C LYS A 147 -18.65 13.90 9.69
N LEU A 148 -18.29 14.17 10.96
CA LEU A 148 -18.52 13.24 12.05
C LEU A 148 -19.94 13.38 12.58
N GLN A 149 -20.55 12.25 12.86
CA GLN A 149 -21.83 12.16 13.49
C GLN A 149 -21.67 11.57 14.89
N PHE A 150 -21.90 12.40 15.89
CA PHE A 150 -21.79 12.01 17.28
C PHE A 150 -23.06 11.30 17.76
N GLY A 151 -22.91 10.39 18.72
CA GLY A 151 -24.03 9.58 19.20
C GLY A 151 -25.16 10.38 19.85
N ASP A 152 -24.86 11.52 20.49
CA ASP A 152 -25.82 12.45 21.07
C ASP A 152 -26.67 13.22 20.04
N ALA A 153 -26.19 13.28 18.81
CA ALA A 153 -26.90 13.88 17.67
C ALA A 153 -27.73 12.87 16.87
N ILE A 154 -27.94 11.65 17.40
CA ILE A 154 -28.75 10.60 16.77
C ILE A 154 -29.99 10.37 17.64
N ASP A 155 -31.13 10.85 17.18
CA ASP A 155 -32.40 10.61 17.85
C ASP A 155 -32.85 9.14 17.69
N PRO A 156 -33.27 8.43 18.76
CA PRO A 156 -33.69 7.03 18.67
C PRO A 156 -34.88 6.76 17.76
N ALA A 157 -35.74 7.75 17.54
CA ALA A 157 -36.95 7.62 16.73
C ALA A 157 -36.75 8.15 15.28
N PHE A 158 -35.97 9.21 15.12
CA PHE A 158 -35.83 9.93 13.84
C PHE A 158 -34.44 9.76 13.21
N GLY A 159 -33.48 9.18 13.95
CA GLY A 159 -32.10 9.08 13.48
C GLY A 159 -31.40 10.44 13.52
N PRO A 160 -30.46 10.70 12.58
CA PRO A 160 -29.58 11.88 12.62
C PRO A 160 -30.24 13.17 12.14
N ILE A 161 -31.41 13.08 11.47
CA ILE A 161 -32.10 14.22 10.85
C ILE A 161 -33.45 14.36 11.46
N SER A 162 -33.79 15.57 11.93
CA SER A 162 -35.10 15.89 12.48
C SER A 162 -36.22 15.79 11.43
N PRO A 163 -37.51 15.64 11.83
CA PRO A 163 -38.61 15.69 10.87
C PRO A 163 -38.68 16.97 10.03
N GLY A 164 -38.04 18.05 10.47
CA GLY A 164 -37.92 19.31 9.73
C GLY A 164 -36.74 19.33 8.74
N GLY A 165 -35.99 18.22 8.56
CA GLY A 165 -34.89 18.13 7.60
C GLY A 165 -33.56 18.72 8.09
N THR A 166 -33.44 19.13 9.34
CA THR A 166 -32.21 19.66 9.93
C THR A 166 -31.49 18.61 10.78
N PRO A 167 -30.18 18.50 10.74
CA PRO A 167 -29.43 17.63 11.63
C PRO A 167 -29.64 18.03 13.10
N PHE A 168 -29.70 17.05 13.99
CA PHE A 168 -29.70 17.33 15.43
C PHE A 168 -28.33 17.88 15.84
N PRO A 169 -28.25 18.95 16.66
CA PRO A 169 -27.00 19.49 17.14
C PRO A 169 -26.33 18.55 18.13
N SER A 170 -25.04 18.35 18.01
CA SER A 170 -24.24 17.66 19.03
C SER A 170 -23.76 18.64 20.11
N GLN A 171 -23.74 18.19 21.35
CA GLN A 171 -23.11 18.90 22.48
C GLN A 171 -21.67 18.43 22.73
N GLU A 172 -21.21 17.43 21.97
CA GLU A 172 -19.85 16.95 22.05
C GLU A 172 -18.86 18.01 21.57
N THR A 173 -17.85 18.28 22.39
CA THR A 173 -16.78 19.22 22.07
C THR A 173 -15.47 18.47 21.83
N PHE A 174 -14.98 18.49 20.61
CA PHE A 174 -13.65 17.96 20.32
C PHE A 174 -12.57 18.92 20.85
N GLN A 175 -11.81 18.48 21.84
CA GLN A 175 -10.76 19.31 22.48
C GLN A 175 -9.35 19.00 21.92
N GLY A 176 -9.24 18.34 20.77
CA GLY A 176 -8.01 18.02 20.09
C GLY A 176 -7.71 18.95 18.94
N ALA A 177 -6.54 18.80 18.34
CA ALA A 177 -6.20 19.44 17.08
C ALA A 177 -6.89 18.73 15.92
N THR A 178 -7.45 19.47 14.97
CA THR A 178 -8.03 18.91 13.74
C THR A 178 -7.01 18.70 12.62
N SER A 179 -5.76 19.07 12.87
CA SER A 179 -4.66 18.89 11.93
C SER A 179 -3.37 18.54 12.69
N LYS A 180 -2.65 17.57 12.18
CA LYS A 180 -1.36 17.11 12.71
C LYS A 180 -0.32 17.06 11.61
N ASN A 181 0.82 17.68 11.83
CA ASN A 181 1.96 17.64 10.93
C ASN A 181 3.04 16.74 11.52
N TYR A 182 3.66 15.90 10.71
CA TYR A 182 4.76 15.06 11.14
C TYR A 182 5.76 14.81 10.01
N LEU A 183 7.00 14.53 10.40
CA LEU A 183 8.02 14.04 9.48
C LEU A 183 7.96 12.53 9.42
N ASN A 184 8.16 11.98 8.22
CA ASN A 184 8.27 10.55 7.98
C ASN A 184 9.63 10.27 7.33
N VAL A 185 10.33 9.27 7.83
CA VAL A 185 11.60 8.81 7.26
C VAL A 185 11.55 7.32 6.98
N GLY A 186 12.25 6.92 5.91
CA GLY A 186 12.34 5.53 5.52
C GLY A 186 13.67 5.23 4.84
N ALA A 187 13.94 3.96 4.66
CA ALA A 187 15.13 3.46 4.00
C ALA A 187 14.81 2.18 3.20
N GLY A 188 15.68 1.84 2.28
CA GLY A 188 15.52 0.61 1.55
C GLY A 188 16.79 0.15 0.87
N ILE A 189 16.78 -1.11 0.48
CA ILE A 189 17.85 -1.74 -0.25
C ILE A 189 17.26 -2.64 -1.35
N VAL A 190 17.91 -2.67 -2.50
CA VAL A 190 17.56 -3.55 -3.62
C VAL A 190 18.83 -4.17 -4.18
N LEU A 191 18.85 -5.48 -4.27
CA LEU A 191 19.84 -6.25 -5.01
C LEU A 191 19.21 -6.67 -6.34
N TYR A 192 19.87 -6.42 -7.45
CA TYR A 192 19.33 -6.76 -8.75
C TYR A 192 20.42 -7.07 -9.80
N ASN A 193 20.04 -7.85 -10.77
CA ASN A 193 20.77 -8.06 -12.01
C ASN A 193 19.80 -7.98 -13.20
N PRO A 194 20.22 -8.15 -14.46
CA PRO A 194 19.32 -8.06 -15.61
C PRO A 194 18.11 -9.01 -15.58
N ARG A 195 18.13 -10.09 -14.78
CA ARG A 195 17.10 -11.13 -14.79
C ARG A 195 16.18 -11.08 -13.57
N TYR A 196 16.69 -10.77 -12.38
CA TYR A 196 15.91 -10.80 -11.14
C TYR A 196 16.29 -9.66 -10.22
N TYR A 197 15.38 -9.33 -9.34
CA TYR A 197 15.61 -8.39 -8.25
C TYR A 197 14.98 -8.90 -6.95
N ILE A 198 15.55 -8.46 -5.83
CA ILE A 198 15.00 -8.59 -4.49
C ILE A 198 15.24 -7.30 -3.73
N GLY A 199 14.23 -6.83 -2.99
CA GLY A 199 14.31 -5.60 -2.25
C GLY A 199 13.63 -5.67 -0.90
N LEU A 200 14.17 -4.89 0.05
CA LEU A 200 13.61 -4.64 1.36
C LEU A 200 13.43 -3.12 1.52
N GLY A 201 12.21 -2.70 1.81
CA GLY A 201 11.87 -1.31 2.13
C GLY A 201 11.34 -1.18 3.54
N LEU A 202 11.71 -0.10 4.21
CA LEU A 202 11.28 0.26 5.56
C LEU A 202 10.76 1.69 5.52
N LYS A 203 9.51 1.90 5.94
CA LYS A 203 8.91 3.23 6.09
C LYS A 203 8.53 3.50 7.53
N ASN A 204 8.32 4.77 7.86
CA ASN A 204 7.93 5.20 9.20
C ASN A 204 8.97 4.79 10.28
N LEU A 205 10.26 4.82 9.96
CA LEU A 205 11.35 4.42 10.88
C LEU A 205 11.36 5.24 12.18
N ASN A 206 10.91 6.48 12.11
CA ASN A 206 10.79 7.37 13.26
C ASN A 206 9.48 7.21 14.04
N THR A 207 8.61 6.27 13.63
CA THR A 207 7.31 6.00 14.28
C THR A 207 6.56 7.26 14.73
N PRO A 208 6.23 8.18 13.81
CA PRO A 208 5.73 9.49 14.19
C PRO A 208 4.40 9.40 14.96
N ASP A 209 4.22 10.29 15.94
CA ASP A 209 2.96 10.43 16.66
C ASP A 209 1.90 11.09 15.78
N ILE A 210 0.78 10.39 15.56
CA ILE A 210 -0.36 10.81 14.77
C ILE A 210 -1.62 11.08 15.59
N SER A 211 -1.49 11.15 16.93
CA SER A 211 -2.61 11.44 17.82
C SER A 211 -3.10 12.87 17.65
N PHE A 212 -4.41 13.05 17.46
CA PHE A 212 -5.07 14.36 17.47
C PHE A 212 -5.33 14.88 18.90
N LEU A 213 -5.42 13.97 19.87
CA LEU A 213 -5.56 14.32 21.28
C LEU A 213 -4.17 14.65 21.80
N GLY A 214 -3.91 15.94 22.04
CA GLY A 214 -2.64 16.38 22.62
C GLY A 214 -2.31 15.61 23.91
N ASN A 215 -1.04 15.60 24.26
CA ASN A 215 -0.52 14.94 25.47
C ASN A 215 -1.22 15.51 26.71
N ARG A 216 -2.40 14.94 27.06
CA ARG A 216 -3.08 15.28 28.30
C ARG A 216 -2.32 14.60 29.44
N ASN A 217 -2.03 15.35 30.48
CA ASN A 217 -1.42 14.96 31.76
C ASN A 217 -2.18 13.86 32.55
N SER A 218 -2.93 13.03 31.91
CA SER A 218 -3.51 11.80 32.44
C SER A 218 -2.52 10.69 32.09
N GLY A 219 -1.97 10.00 33.08
CA GLY A 219 -0.92 8.99 33.00
C GLY A 219 -1.16 7.79 32.07
N ASP A 220 -1.89 8.01 31.02
CA ASP A 220 -2.17 7.07 29.94
C ASP A 220 -1.25 7.43 28.76
N ASN A 221 -0.15 6.68 28.63
CA ASN A 221 0.84 6.76 27.55
C ASN A 221 0.30 6.25 26.19
N SER A 222 -0.96 6.49 25.86
CA SER A 222 -1.55 6.10 24.58
C SER A 222 -1.23 7.10 23.47
N SER A 223 0.07 7.34 23.20
CA SER A 223 0.47 8.00 21.96
C SER A 223 0.14 7.06 20.78
N LEU A 224 -0.75 7.50 19.90
CA LEU A 224 -1.05 6.79 18.66
C LEU A 224 0.10 7.01 17.67
N SER A 225 1.08 6.11 17.66
CA SER A 225 2.21 6.19 16.73
C SER A 225 1.92 5.40 15.44
N LEU A 226 2.37 5.95 14.31
CA LEU A 226 2.33 5.24 13.03
C LEU A 226 3.43 4.17 13.03
N PRO A 227 3.09 2.87 12.94
CA PRO A 227 4.08 1.81 13.06
C PRO A 227 4.95 1.69 11.82
N ILE A 228 6.15 1.12 12.01
CA ILE A 228 7.07 0.81 10.91
C ILE A 228 6.38 -0.12 9.92
N ARG A 229 6.45 0.25 8.62
CA ARG A 229 6.02 -0.60 7.51
C ARG A 229 7.22 -1.27 6.88
N ILE A 230 7.16 -2.59 6.80
CA ILE A 230 8.18 -3.45 6.17
C ILE A 230 7.61 -3.95 4.84
N SER A 231 8.36 -3.79 3.75
CA SER A 231 8.03 -4.35 2.44
C SER A 231 9.18 -5.21 1.94
N LEU A 232 8.92 -6.50 1.69
CA LEU A 232 9.83 -7.42 1.02
C LEU A 232 9.26 -7.73 -0.35
N HIS A 233 10.02 -7.51 -1.39
CA HIS A 233 9.54 -7.72 -2.75
C HIS A 233 10.63 -8.27 -3.65
N GLY A 234 10.21 -9.00 -4.68
CA GLY A 234 11.13 -9.57 -5.64
C GLY A 234 10.42 -10.06 -6.88
N GLY A 235 11.18 -10.22 -7.93
CA GLY A 235 10.65 -10.69 -9.19
C GLY A 235 11.73 -11.05 -10.19
N THR A 236 11.29 -11.63 -11.29
CA THR A 236 12.16 -11.98 -12.41
C THR A 236 11.49 -11.59 -13.72
N GLN A 237 12.30 -11.44 -14.76
CA GLN A 237 11.80 -11.24 -16.12
C GLN A 237 12.23 -12.38 -17.00
N ILE A 238 11.27 -13.04 -17.62
CA ILE A 238 11.44 -14.14 -18.56
C ILE A 238 11.14 -13.59 -19.95
N LEU A 239 12.18 -13.38 -20.76
CA LEU A 239 12.05 -12.92 -22.14
C LEU A 239 11.51 -14.06 -23.00
N ILE A 240 10.32 -13.87 -23.60
CA ILE A 240 9.69 -14.84 -24.50
C ILE A 240 10.08 -14.55 -25.95
N ARG A 241 10.02 -13.27 -26.36
CA ARG A 241 10.38 -12.84 -27.72
C ARG A 241 11.10 -11.50 -27.67
N LYS A 242 12.22 -11.41 -28.35
CA LYS A 242 12.95 -10.14 -28.52
C LYS A 242 12.10 -9.17 -29.34
N GLY A 243 12.08 -7.91 -28.95
CA GLY A 243 11.53 -6.84 -29.76
C GLY A 243 12.39 -6.53 -30.99
N ASN A 244 11.85 -5.74 -31.88
CA ASN A 244 12.56 -5.20 -33.06
C ASN A 244 12.32 -3.67 -33.11
N LYS A 245 12.70 -3.03 -34.23
CA LYS A 245 12.52 -1.57 -34.39
C LYS A 245 11.06 -1.09 -34.27
N ASN A 246 10.08 -1.97 -34.56
CA ASN A 246 8.67 -1.64 -34.63
C ASN A 246 7.84 -2.32 -33.53
N THR A 247 8.41 -3.27 -32.81
CA THR A 247 7.68 -4.04 -31.76
C THR A 247 8.50 -4.10 -30.49
N ASP A 248 7.83 -3.87 -29.37
CA ASP A 248 8.43 -4.04 -28.04
C ASP A 248 8.65 -5.54 -27.73
N PRO A 249 9.55 -5.88 -26.81
CA PRO A 249 9.78 -7.28 -26.42
C PRO A 249 8.56 -7.88 -25.75
N THR A 250 8.37 -9.19 -25.93
CA THR A 250 7.38 -9.97 -25.19
C THR A 250 8.06 -10.64 -24.01
N PHE A 251 7.56 -10.40 -22.81
CA PHE A 251 8.11 -10.99 -21.59
C PHE A 251 7.03 -11.30 -20.56
N LEU A 252 7.30 -12.30 -19.74
CA LEU A 252 6.55 -12.62 -18.53
C LEU A 252 7.36 -12.21 -17.31
N SER A 253 6.72 -11.52 -16.36
CA SER A 253 7.37 -11.06 -15.13
C SER A 253 6.60 -11.56 -13.92
N PRO A 254 6.92 -12.76 -13.37
CA PRO A 254 6.42 -13.19 -12.08
C PRO A 254 7.07 -12.39 -10.95
N ASN A 255 6.24 -11.99 -9.99
CA ASN A 255 6.66 -11.17 -8.85
C ASN A 255 5.93 -11.59 -7.58
N VAL A 256 6.58 -11.29 -6.46
CA VAL A 256 6.03 -11.46 -5.11
C VAL A 256 6.30 -10.19 -4.30
N MET A 257 5.32 -9.81 -3.50
CA MET A 257 5.44 -8.71 -2.53
C MET A 257 4.82 -9.15 -1.21
N PHE A 258 5.57 -9.01 -0.13
CA PHE A 258 5.07 -9.13 1.22
C PHE A 258 5.19 -7.78 1.91
N LEU A 259 4.11 -7.35 2.55
CA LEU A 259 4.03 -6.09 3.29
C LEU A 259 3.50 -6.38 4.69
N ARG A 260 4.15 -5.77 5.70
CA ARG A 260 3.72 -5.83 7.09
C ARG A 260 3.76 -4.45 7.72
N GLN A 261 2.65 -4.08 8.38
CA GLN A 261 2.57 -2.87 9.20
C GLN A 261 1.70 -3.17 10.42
N SER A 262 2.31 -3.17 11.61
CA SER A 262 1.63 -3.61 12.83
C SER A 262 0.99 -5.01 12.71
N GLY A 263 -0.29 -5.15 12.95
CA GLY A 263 -1.06 -6.39 12.78
C GLY A 263 -1.49 -6.70 11.36
N TYR A 264 -1.32 -5.75 10.42
CA TYR A 264 -1.67 -5.95 9.02
C TYR A 264 -0.54 -6.63 8.26
N ASN A 265 -0.87 -7.70 7.56
CA ASN A 265 0.06 -8.44 6.71
C ASN A 265 -0.60 -8.68 5.36
N GLN A 266 0.15 -8.47 4.29
CA GLN A 266 -0.33 -8.64 2.92
C GLN A 266 0.73 -9.36 2.11
N LEU A 267 0.35 -10.45 1.45
CA LEU A 267 1.16 -11.17 0.47
C LEU A 267 0.49 -11.05 -0.90
N ASN A 268 1.20 -10.48 -1.87
CA ASN A 268 0.77 -10.44 -3.26
C ASN A 268 1.68 -11.36 -4.07
N VAL A 269 1.10 -12.29 -4.78
CA VAL A 269 1.80 -13.19 -5.71
C VAL A 269 1.11 -13.12 -7.07
N GLY A 270 1.87 -12.93 -8.12
CA GLY A 270 1.28 -12.83 -9.44
C GLY A 270 2.29 -12.65 -10.55
N ALA A 271 1.79 -12.45 -11.74
CA ALA A 271 2.61 -12.24 -12.90
C ALA A 271 2.02 -11.18 -13.83
N TYR A 272 2.90 -10.57 -14.57
CA TYR A 272 2.63 -9.55 -15.55
C TYR A 272 3.16 -10.01 -16.91
N LEU A 273 2.32 -10.03 -17.92
CA LEU A 273 2.65 -10.36 -19.29
C LEU A 273 2.62 -9.10 -20.14
N SER A 274 3.72 -8.82 -20.83
CA SER A 274 3.82 -7.75 -21.81
C SER A 274 3.96 -8.35 -23.21
N VAL A 275 3.08 -7.97 -24.11
CA VAL A 275 3.08 -8.38 -25.51
C VAL A 275 3.03 -7.14 -26.37
N ASP A 276 4.18 -6.75 -26.92
CA ASP A 276 4.32 -5.49 -27.66
C ASP A 276 3.78 -4.29 -26.84
N LYS A 277 2.71 -3.67 -27.30
CA LYS A 277 2.12 -2.49 -26.67
C LYS A 277 1.03 -2.79 -25.64
N ILE A 278 0.64 -4.07 -25.51
CA ILE A 278 -0.41 -4.51 -24.61
C ILE A 278 0.21 -5.20 -23.40
N GLN A 279 -0.36 -4.96 -22.24
CA GLN A 279 0.11 -5.51 -21.00
C GLN A 279 -1.07 -6.04 -20.19
N GLY A 280 -0.89 -7.20 -19.55
CA GLY A 280 -1.89 -7.80 -18.68
C GLY A 280 -1.24 -8.38 -17.43
N GLY A 281 -1.92 -8.33 -16.31
CA GLY A 281 -1.45 -8.89 -15.06
C GLY A 281 -2.55 -9.61 -14.31
N LEU A 282 -2.15 -10.65 -13.60
CA LEU A 282 -3.01 -11.41 -12.70
C LEU A 282 -2.27 -11.61 -11.38
N TRP A 283 -2.94 -11.25 -10.27
CA TRP A 283 -2.36 -11.29 -8.94
C TRP A 283 -3.35 -11.87 -7.96
N TYR A 284 -2.83 -12.59 -6.97
CA TYR A 284 -3.57 -13.03 -5.81
C TYR A 284 -3.03 -12.30 -4.59
N ARG A 285 -3.92 -11.64 -3.86
CA ARG A 285 -3.62 -10.98 -2.59
C ARG A 285 -4.17 -11.79 -1.44
N HIS A 286 -3.30 -12.08 -0.49
CA HIS A 286 -3.63 -12.82 0.72
C HIS A 286 -3.27 -12.01 1.94
N SER A 287 -4.20 -11.84 2.88
CA SER A 287 -3.90 -11.46 4.26
C SER A 287 -3.63 -12.73 5.06
N LEU A 288 -2.83 -12.67 6.14
CA LEU A 288 -2.45 -13.90 6.88
C LEU A 288 -3.63 -14.76 7.34
N PHE A 289 -4.83 -14.21 7.42
CA PHE A 289 -6.01 -14.90 7.92
C PHE A 289 -6.98 -15.34 6.82
N ASN A 290 -7.04 -14.63 5.70
CA ASN A 290 -8.01 -14.90 4.64
C ASN A 290 -7.47 -14.50 3.26
N GLY A 291 -7.96 -15.15 2.20
CA GLY A 291 -7.84 -14.64 0.85
C GLY A 291 -8.51 -13.27 0.76
N ASP A 292 -7.79 -12.25 0.28
CA ASP A 292 -8.28 -10.88 0.27
C ASP A 292 -8.85 -10.52 -1.11
N ALA A 293 -8.07 -10.66 -2.18
CA ALA A 293 -8.54 -10.32 -3.52
C ALA A 293 -7.80 -11.06 -4.65
N ILE A 294 -8.50 -11.22 -5.77
CA ILE A 294 -7.88 -11.47 -7.08
C ILE A 294 -7.82 -10.11 -7.78
N ILE A 295 -6.63 -9.75 -8.26
CA ILE A 295 -6.37 -8.49 -8.93
C ILE A 295 -6.09 -8.78 -10.41
N THR A 296 -6.88 -8.19 -11.28
CA THR A 296 -6.64 -8.21 -12.72
C THR A 296 -6.18 -6.83 -13.17
N SER A 297 -5.20 -6.78 -14.07
CA SER A 297 -4.75 -5.52 -14.65
C SER A 297 -4.64 -5.63 -16.17
N PHE A 298 -4.95 -4.53 -16.83
CA PHE A 298 -4.79 -4.35 -18.26
C PHE A 298 -4.15 -3.00 -18.54
N GLY A 299 -3.18 -2.96 -19.46
CA GLY A 299 -2.46 -1.76 -19.79
C GLY A 299 -2.16 -1.66 -21.29
N VAL A 300 -2.06 -0.43 -21.76
CA VAL A 300 -1.63 -0.11 -23.12
C VAL A 300 -0.49 0.88 -23.04
N LYS A 301 0.58 0.58 -23.77
CA LYS A 301 1.74 1.45 -23.96
C LYS A 301 1.73 2.01 -25.37
N LYS A 302 1.88 3.32 -25.49
CA LYS A 302 2.04 4.01 -26.77
C LYS A 302 3.11 5.09 -26.61
N ASP A 303 4.18 4.96 -27.38
CA ASP A 303 5.32 5.88 -27.38
C ASP A 303 5.88 6.06 -25.93
N PHE A 304 5.69 7.21 -25.34
CA PHE A 304 6.15 7.54 -23.99
C PHE A 304 5.05 7.38 -22.92
N PHE A 305 3.82 7.02 -23.28
CA PHE A 305 2.72 6.80 -22.38
C PHE A 305 2.45 5.33 -22.13
N LYS A 306 2.16 4.99 -20.87
CA LYS A 306 1.56 3.73 -20.47
C LYS A 306 0.35 4.04 -19.58
N ILE A 307 -0.81 3.54 -19.93
CA ILE A 307 -2.02 3.64 -19.12
C ILE A 307 -2.38 2.23 -18.68
N THR A 308 -2.59 2.04 -17.39
CA THR A 308 -2.94 0.75 -16.80
C THR A 308 -4.18 0.92 -15.93
N TYR A 309 -5.13 0.03 -16.09
CA TYR A 309 -6.29 -0.12 -15.22
C TYR A 309 -6.18 -1.45 -14.48
N SER A 310 -6.50 -1.46 -13.20
CA SER A 310 -6.67 -2.71 -12.45
C SER A 310 -7.97 -2.72 -11.65
N PHE A 311 -8.46 -3.92 -11.46
CA PHE A 311 -9.64 -4.23 -10.68
C PHE A 311 -9.32 -5.29 -9.63
N ASP A 312 -9.59 -4.99 -8.37
CA ASP A 312 -9.44 -5.92 -7.26
C ASP A 312 -10.81 -6.54 -6.96
N LEU A 313 -10.97 -7.81 -7.31
CA LEU A 313 -12.14 -8.59 -6.94
C LEU A 313 -11.96 -9.09 -5.51
N THR A 314 -12.68 -8.50 -4.56
CA THR A 314 -12.62 -8.87 -3.15
C THR A 314 -13.22 -10.27 -2.93
N MET A 315 -12.43 -11.17 -2.32
CA MET A 315 -12.84 -12.56 -1.99
C MET A 315 -13.22 -12.73 -0.52
N SER A 316 -13.02 -11.71 0.31
CA SER A 316 -13.34 -11.76 1.74
C SER A 316 -14.85 -11.73 1.98
N GLN A 317 -15.27 -11.91 3.25
CA GLN A 317 -16.70 -11.88 3.67
C GLN A 317 -17.43 -10.59 3.30
N LEU A 318 -16.71 -9.51 3.02
CA LEU A 318 -17.25 -8.25 2.54
C LEU A 318 -17.93 -8.37 1.16
N SER A 319 -17.66 -9.45 0.40
CA SER A 319 -18.25 -9.82 -0.89
C SER A 319 -18.19 -8.76 -2.01
N ILE A 320 -18.62 -9.12 -3.20
CA ILE A 320 -18.64 -8.28 -4.42
C ILE A 320 -19.56 -7.03 -4.26
N ARG A 321 -20.43 -6.99 -3.27
CA ARG A 321 -21.43 -5.92 -3.07
C ARG A 321 -20.83 -4.52 -2.81
N GLN A 322 -19.55 -4.44 -2.41
CA GLN A 322 -18.84 -3.17 -2.19
C GLN A 322 -18.25 -2.57 -3.47
N GLY A 323 -18.37 -3.27 -4.60
CA GLY A 323 -17.85 -2.78 -5.89
C GLY A 323 -16.35 -3.05 -6.12
N GLY A 324 -15.66 -3.80 -5.23
CA GLY A 324 -14.23 -4.08 -5.36
C GLY A 324 -13.35 -2.84 -5.18
N SER A 325 -12.17 -2.82 -5.83
CA SER A 325 -11.33 -1.62 -5.87
C SER A 325 -10.85 -1.37 -7.29
N HIS A 326 -10.88 -0.12 -7.69
CA HIS A 326 -10.49 0.33 -9.03
C HIS A 326 -9.22 1.17 -8.92
N GLU A 327 -8.25 0.92 -9.81
CA GLU A 327 -7.02 1.68 -9.82
C GLU A 327 -6.61 2.03 -11.26
N ILE A 328 -6.26 3.28 -11.48
CA ILE A 328 -5.76 3.79 -12.75
C ILE A 328 -4.34 4.29 -12.52
N GLY A 329 -3.41 3.78 -13.32
CA GLY A 329 -2.02 4.23 -13.37
C GLY A 329 -1.71 4.83 -14.74
N ILE A 330 -1.05 5.99 -14.74
CA ILE A 330 -0.51 6.61 -15.94
C ILE A 330 0.98 6.78 -15.72
N VAL A 331 1.78 6.28 -16.66
CA VAL A 331 3.24 6.40 -16.64
C VAL A 331 3.69 7.14 -17.88
N ILE A 332 4.47 8.19 -17.68
CA ILE A 332 5.10 8.98 -18.74
C ILE A 332 6.60 8.74 -18.64
N ASN A 333 7.16 8.05 -19.63
CA ASN A 333 8.56 7.66 -19.68
C ASN A 333 9.25 8.36 -20.85
N PHE A 334 10.25 9.17 -20.55
CA PHE A 334 11.01 9.93 -21.55
C PHE A 334 12.19 9.15 -22.15
N ASP A 335 12.18 7.82 -22.11
CA ASP A 335 13.25 6.95 -22.63
C ASP A 335 13.57 7.22 -24.13
N HIS A 336 12.60 7.66 -24.91
CA HIS A 336 12.78 7.99 -26.32
C HIS A 336 13.74 9.17 -26.56
N LEU A 337 13.91 10.07 -25.58
CA LEU A 337 14.85 11.19 -25.63
C LEU A 337 16.29 10.77 -25.30
N TYR A 338 16.47 9.56 -24.77
CA TYR A 338 17.77 9.04 -24.37
C TYR A 338 18.07 7.75 -25.14
N PRO A 339 18.81 7.83 -26.26
CA PRO A 339 19.12 6.64 -27.06
C PRO A 339 19.91 5.62 -26.23
N LYS A 340 19.33 4.45 -26.03
CA LYS A 340 19.93 3.31 -25.33
C LYS A 340 20.23 2.17 -26.28
N LYS A 341 21.31 1.43 -25.98
CA LYS A 341 21.36 0.02 -26.35
C LYS A 341 20.21 -0.67 -25.62
N GLN A 342 19.23 -1.18 -26.38
CA GLN A 342 18.13 -1.95 -25.81
C GLN A 342 18.71 -3.20 -25.14
N ASP A 343 18.77 -3.16 -23.80
CA ASP A 343 19.04 -4.35 -23.02
C ASP A 343 17.71 -5.05 -22.79
N TYR A 344 17.49 -6.14 -23.52
CA TYR A 344 16.24 -6.93 -23.43
C TYR A 344 16.12 -7.71 -22.11
N ASN A 345 17.20 -7.77 -21.31
CA ASN A 345 17.23 -8.41 -20.01
C ASN A 345 17.19 -7.34 -18.90
N ASP A 346 16.06 -6.72 -18.71
CA ASP A 346 15.90 -5.69 -17.70
C ASP A 346 14.78 -6.05 -16.73
N CYS A 347 15.15 -6.56 -15.55
CA CYS A 347 14.19 -6.96 -14.52
C CYS A 347 13.29 -5.81 -14.01
N PHE A 348 13.65 -4.57 -14.32
CA PHE A 348 12.86 -3.40 -13.98
C PHE A 348 11.90 -2.94 -15.10
N ALA A 349 11.80 -3.68 -16.21
CA ALA A 349 10.87 -3.33 -17.28
C ALA A 349 9.41 -3.20 -16.80
N ILE A 350 9.03 -3.94 -15.76
CA ILE A 350 7.70 -3.84 -15.14
C ILE A 350 7.44 -2.45 -14.52
N PHE A 351 8.46 -1.77 -14.05
CA PHE A 351 8.35 -0.45 -13.40
C PHE A 351 8.39 0.74 -14.37
N ARG A 352 8.47 0.48 -15.69
CA ARG A 352 8.62 1.48 -16.75
C ARG A 352 7.42 1.63 -17.64
#